data_e7eedb2dc7ea51f841079fb3ac7b157f
#
_entry.id   e7eedb2dc7ea51f841079fb3ac7b157f
#
_cell.length_a   1.000
_cell.length_b   1.000
_cell.length_c   1.000
_cell.angle_alpha   90.00
_cell.angle_beta   90.00
_cell.angle_gamma   90.00
#
_symmetry.space_group_name_H-M   'P 1'
#
loop_
_entity.id
_entity.type
_entity.pdbx_description
1 polymer ?
#
loop_
_entity_poly.entity_id
_entity_poly.type
_entity_poly.pdbx_seq_one_letter_code
_entity_poly.pdbx_strand_id
1 'polypeptide(L)'
;MKRMLMLLLAVACLCIGASALAEEQERETVSLGTKGQLVVRIQQRLADLGYYAYKPTGSYQAVTRRAAMAYEQAAGARQDGRLTPEEQDELFSSGAVRAPYAANIALTFTAQNPYFQVTGELWGWDEVKKELAAGETYAITNCATGESCHMVFQDGENHAHMTPANAAADGQMLKKWLGESNSYYKIAVVVEIGEKRVAASLQYDNATAHVYFQGSASHVLGMADREHDSLVQQAAGR
;
A
#
# COMPACT_ATOMS: atom_id res chain seq x y z
N MET A 1 -9.72 -10.92 67.82
CA MET A 1 -8.98 -9.93 66.97
C MET A 1 -7.91 -10.62 66.10
N LYS A 2 -7.03 -11.49 66.55
CA LYS A 2 -6.01 -12.16 65.73
C LYS A 2 -6.55 -13.04 64.57
N ARG A 3 -7.66 -13.74 64.73
CA ARG A 3 -8.28 -14.56 63.68
C ARG A 3 -8.97 -13.81 62.58
N MET A 4 -9.48 -12.59 62.87
CA MET A 4 -10.12 -11.72 61.89
C MET A 4 -9.07 -11.00 60.99
N LEU A 5 -7.91 -10.74 61.56
CA LEU A 5 -6.80 -10.11 60.83
C LEU A 5 -6.15 -11.06 59.81
N MET A 6 -6.08 -12.38 60.13
CA MET A 6 -5.60 -13.39 59.20
C MET A 6 -6.52 -13.64 58.01
N LEU A 7 -7.83 -13.52 58.22
CA LEU A 7 -8.85 -13.68 57.12
C LEU A 7 -8.77 -12.50 56.13
N LEU A 8 -8.51 -11.29 56.61
CA LEU A 8 -8.37 -10.11 55.74
C LEU A 8 -7.06 -10.14 54.92
N LEU A 9 -5.96 -10.67 55.47
CA LEU A 9 -4.74 -10.87 54.68
C LEU A 9 -4.87 -11.95 53.62
N ALA A 10 -5.60 -13.02 53.87
CA ALA A 10 -5.80 -14.09 52.89
C ALA A 10 -6.66 -13.63 51.72
N VAL A 11 -7.69 -12.76 51.93
CA VAL A 11 -8.55 -12.21 50.88
C VAL A 11 -7.75 -11.19 50.04
N ALA A 12 -6.86 -10.38 50.65
CA ALA A 12 -6.03 -9.43 49.92
C ALA A 12 -5.01 -10.12 48.99
N CYS A 13 -4.43 -11.27 49.42
CA CYS A 13 -3.53 -12.04 48.56
C CYS A 13 -4.25 -12.75 47.40
N LEU A 14 -5.52 -13.14 47.56
CA LEU A 14 -6.29 -13.72 46.46
C LEU A 14 -6.64 -12.69 45.37
N CYS A 15 -6.84 -11.42 45.76
CA CYS A 15 -7.16 -10.37 44.78
C CYS A 15 -5.94 -9.92 43.97
N ILE A 16 -4.73 -10.05 44.50
CA ILE A 16 -3.49 -9.70 43.76
C ILE A 16 -3.09 -10.80 42.78
N GLY A 17 -3.43 -12.07 43.09
CA GLY A 17 -3.17 -13.21 42.18
C GLY A 17 -4.12 -13.28 40.99
N ALA A 18 -5.33 -12.75 41.12
CA ALA A 18 -6.34 -12.79 40.04
C ALA A 18 -6.09 -11.71 38.94
N SER A 19 -5.35 -10.64 39.26
CA SER A 19 -5.02 -9.59 38.29
C SER A 19 -3.79 -9.91 37.42
N ALA A 20 -3.01 -10.93 37.79
CA ALA A 20 -1.84 -11.33 37.04
C ALA A 20 -2.07 -12.52 36.09
N LEU A 21 -3.27 -13.11 36.10
CA LEU A 21 -3.68 -14.19 35.20
C LEU A 21 -4.68 -13.74 34.13
N ALA A 22 -4.90 -12.42 34.03
CA ALA A 22 -5.68 -11.88 32.95
C ALA A 22 -4.73 -11.49 31.80
N GLU A 23 -4.90 -12.20 30.69
CA GLU A 23 -4.44 -11.86 29.34
C GLU A 23 -3.00 -12.26 28.95
N GLU A 24 -2.70 -13.52 29.05
CA GLU A 24 -1.94 -14.15 27.97
C GLU A 24 -2.96 -14.61 26.90
N GLN A 25 -3.67 -13.66 26.33
CA GLN A 25 -4.46 -13.91 25.14
C GLN A 25 -3.45 -14.18 24.04
N GLU A 26 -3.42 -15.43 23.59
CA GLU A 26 -2.57 -15.86 22.48
C GLU A 26 -2.82 -14.92 21.31
N ARG A 27 -1.88 -14.01 21.10
CA ARG A 27 -2.01 -13.00 20.05
C ARG A 27 -1.87 -13.70 18.71
N GLU A 28 -2.90 -13.57 17.88
CA GLU A 28 -2.93 -14.19 16.57
C GLU A 28 -2.10 -13.39 15.55
N THR A 29 -1.55 -14.09 14.56
CA THR A 29 -0.98 -13.47 13.38
C THR A 29 -2.07 -12.74 12.61
N VAL A 30 -1.85 -11.46 12.34
CA VAL A 30 -2.77 -10.61 11.57
C VAL A 30 -2.35 -10.60 10.11
N SER A 31 -3.29 -10.88 9.20
CA SER A 31 -3.02 -11.00 7.78
C SER A 31 -4.23 -10.59 6.93
N LEU A 32 -4.11 -10.71 5.62
CA LEU A 32 -5.18 -10.39 4.67
C LEU A 32 -6.48 -11.11 5.07
N GLY A 33 -7.56 -10.34 5.19
CA GLY A 33 -8.89 -10.83 5.61
C GLY A 33 -9.20 -10.69 7.10
N THR A 34 -8.19 -10.51 7.96
CA THR A 34 -8.41 -10.26 9.41
C THR A 34 -9.20 -8.96 9.61
N LYS A 35 -10.10 -8.96 10.60
CA LYS A 35 -10.92 -7.79 10.96
C LYS A 35 -10.95 -7.59 12.47
N GLY A 36 -11.19 -6.34 12.88
CA GLY A 36 -11.41 -6.00 14.30
C GLY A 36 -10.52 -4.86 14.80
N GLN A 37 -10.60 -4.63 16.11
CA GLN A 37 -9.93 -3.49 16.77
C GLN A 37 -8.39 -3.59 16.70
N LEU A 38 -7.83 -4.79 16.71
CA LEU A 38 -6.40 -4.98 16.53
C LEU A 38 -5.94 -4.47 15.17
N VAL A 39 -6.72 -4.72 14.11
CA VAL A 39 -6.44 -4.20 12.76
C VAL A 39 -6.52 -2.68 12.72
N VAL A 40 -7.50 -2.06 13.41
CA VAL A 40 -7.56 -0.59 13.55
C VAL A 40 -6.28 -0.05 14.17
N ARG A 41 -5.81 -0.65 15.27
CA ARG A 41 -4.58 -0.24 15.97
C ARG A 41 -3.34 -0.41 15.09
N ILE A 42 -3.23 -1.52 14.36
CA ILE A 42 -2.14 -1.77 13.40
C ILE A 42 -2.16 -0.71 12.30
N GLN A 43 -3.30 -0.45 11.68
CA GLN A 43 -3.45 0.57 10.64
C GLN A 43 -3.08 1.96 11.16
N GLN A 44 -3.53 2.31 12.37
CA GLN A 44 -3.17 3.57 13.00
C GLN A 44 -1.65 3.65 13.25
N ARG A 45 -1.06 2.59 13.79
CA ARG A 45 0.38 2.57 14.05
C ARG A 45 1.21 2.64 12.77
N LEU A 46 0.82 1.92 11.73
CA LEU A 46 1.45 2.03 10.41
C LEU A 46 1.31 3.44 9.82
N ALA A 47 0.18 4.12 10.06
CA ALA A 47 0.00 5.52 9.67
C ALA A 47 0.91 6.46 10.46
N ASP A 48 1.01 6.30 11.78
CA ASP A 48 1.89 7.09 12.64
C ASP A 48 3.38 6.92 12.27
N LEU A 49 3.73 5.74 11.77
CA LEU A 49 5.07 5.44 11.27
C LEU A 49 5.30 5.87 9.81
N GLY A 50 4.24 6.26 9.10
CA GLY A 50 4.30 6.77 7.73
C GLY A 50 4.13 5.73 6.62
N TYR A 51 3.76 4.48 6.96
CA TYR A 51 3.54 3.42 5.98
C TYR A 51 2.11 3.32 5.46
N TYR A 52 1.13 3.94 6.14
CA TYR A 52 -0.29 3.83 5.81
C TYR A 52 -0.94 5.21 5.69
N ALA A 53 -1.46 5.54 4.51
CA ALA A 53 -1.98 6.89 4.21
C ALA A 53 -3.52 7.01 4.31
N TYR A 54 -4.21 5.96 4.76
CA TYR A 54 -5.66 5.91 4.76
C TYR A 54 -6.23 5.94 6.18
N LYS A 55 -7.54 6.20 6.29
CA LYS A 55 -8.24 6.04 7.58
C LYS A 55 -8.25 4.57 7.99
N PRO A 56 -7.94 4.25 9.25
CA PRO A 56 -8.10 2.91 9.79
C PRO A 56 -9.54 2.41 9.64
N THR A 57 -9.70 1.27 8.99
CA THR A 57 -11.01 0.67 8.69
C THR A 57 -11.35 -0.53 9.56
N GLY A 58 -10.34 -1.08 10.25
CA GLY A 58 -10.48 -2.34 10.98
C GLY A 58 -10.58 -3.58 10.08
N SER A 59 -10.31 -3.44 8.79
CA SER A 59 -10.28 -4.55 7.84
C SER A 59 -8.90 -4.62 7.19
N TYR A 60 -8.19 -5.74 7.37
CA TYR A 60 -6.87 -5.97 6.81
C TYR A 60 -7.00 -6.34 5.33
N GLN A 61 -6.97 -5.35 4.48
CA GLN A 61 -7.08 -5.47 3.04
C GLN A 61 -5.70 -5.32 2.37
N ALA A 62 -5.66 -5.39 1.04
CA ALA A 62 -4.44 -5.31 0.25
C ALA A 62 -3.60 -4.05 0.58
N VAL A 63 -4.25 -2.92 0.86
CA VAL A 63 -3.57 -1.67 1.26
C VAL A 63 -2.84 -1.83 2.59
N THR A 64 -3.50 -2.42 3.59
CA THR A 64 -2.88 -2.70 4.89
C THR A 64 -1.72 -3.69 4.75
N ARG A 65 -1.91 -4.74 3.93
CA ARG A 65 -0.85 -5.70 3.63
C ARG A 65 0.38 -5.03 3.03
N ARG A 66 0.21 -4.13 2.05
CA ARG A 66 1.34 -3.38 1.47
C ARG A 66 2.07 -2.52 2.51
N ALA A 67 1.31 -1.83 3.36
CA ALA A 67 1.90 -1.03 4.42
C ALA A 67 2.71 -1.89 5.40
N ALA A 68 2.20 -3.08 5.75
CA ALA A 68 2.92 -4.05 6.56
C ALA A 68 4.19 -4.54 5.86
N MET A 69 4.13 -4.92 4.57
CA MET A 69 5.31 -5.34 3.80
C MET A 69 6.37 -4.24 3.72
N ALA A 70 5.98 -2.98 3.57
CA ALA A 70 6.92 -1.86 3.58
C ALA A 70 7.56 -1.66 4.95
N TYR A 71 6.81 -1.84 6.03
CA TYR A 71 7.34 -1.84 7.39
C TYR A 71 8.31 -3.02 7.63
N GLU A 72 7.92 -4.23 7.28
CA GLU A 72 8.74 -5.44 7.37
C GLU A 72 10.07 -5.27 6.63
N GLN A 73 10.04 -4.70 5.43
CA GLN A 73 11.24 -4.38 4.65
C GLN A 73 12.17 -3.44 5.42
N ALA A 74 11.61 -2.37 5.98
CA ALA A 74 12.40 -1.38 6.72
C ALA A 74 12.93 -1.94 8.05
N ALA A 75 12.19 -2.84 8.69
CA ALA A 75 12.58 -3.55 9.90
C ALA A 75 13.56 -4.72 9.64
N GLY A 76 13.84 -5.06 8.38
CA GLY A 76 14.67 -6.20 8.02
C GLY A 76 13.99 -7.56 8.26
N ALA A 77 12.66 -7.55 8.38
CA ALA A 77 11.84 -8.75 8.55
C ALA A 77 11.46 -9.39 7.19
N ARG A 78 10.79 -10.54 7.25
CA ARG A 78 10.29 -11.21 6.06
C ARG A 78 9.09 -10.47 5.49
N GLN A 79 9.19 -10.01 4.24
CA GLN A 79 8.17 -9.22 3.55
C GLN A 79 7.02 -10.10 3.03
N ASP A 80 6.20 -10.66 3.92
CA ASP A 80 5.03 -11.45 3.51
C ASP A 80 3.69 -10.74 3.78
N GLY A 81 3.74 -9.61 4.49
CA GLY A 81 2.57 -8.80 4.84
C GLY A 81 1.67 -9.49 5.85
N ARG A 82 2.26 -10.32 6.72
CA ARG A 82 1.61 -10.98 7.84
C ARG A 82 2.33 -10.51 9.10
N LEU A 83 1.62 -9.97 10.03
CA LEU A 83 2.21 -9.51 11.29
C LEU A 83 2.03 -10.59 12.36
N THR A 84 3.10 -11.33 12.65
CA THR A 84 3.16 -12.28 13.79
C THR A 84 3.05 -11.52 15.11
N PRO A 85 2.79 -12.19 16.24
CA PRO A 85 2.80 -11.53 17.56
C PRO A 85 4.08 -10.76 17.84
N GLU A 86 5.23 -11.31 17.48
CA GLU A 86 6.54 -10.71 17.67
C GLU A 86 6.71 -9.44 16.81
N GLU A 87 6.32 -9.49 15.55
CA GLU A 87 6.32 -8.34 14.64
C GLU A 87 5.33 -7.26 15.07
N GLN A 88 4.20 -7.66 15.68
CA GLN A 88 3.28 -6.71 16.30
C GLN A 88 3.92 -6.00 17.50
N ASP A 89 4.65 -6.73 18.36
CA ASP A 89 5.37 -6.15 19.49
C ASP A 89 6.42 -5.15 19.00
N GLU A 90 7.17 -5.51 17.98
CA GLU A 90 8.14 -4.62 17.37
C GLU A 90 7.46 -3.39 16.76
N LEU A 91 6.37 -3.56 16.01
CA LEU A 91 5.58 -2.48 15.40
C LEU A 91 5.06 -1.50 16.47
N PHE A 92 4.61 -1.99 17.62
CA PHE A 92 4.08 -1.15 18.70
C PHE A 92 5.17 -0.61 19.66
N SER A 93 6.40 -1.05 19.51
CA SER A 93 7.51 -0.57 20.35
C SER A 93 7.84 0.90 20.09
N SER A 94 8.53 1.53 21.03
CA SER A 94 9.05 2.89 20.85
C SER A 94 10.20 2.96 19.84
N GLY A 95 10.86 1.82 19.59
CA GLY A 95 11.95 1.67 18.64
C GLY A 95 11.50 1.28 17.21
N ALA A 96 10.19 1.15 16.97
CA ALA A 96 9.68 0.78 15.65
C ALA A 96 10.20 1.72 14.55
N VAL A 97 10.71 1.12 13.49
CA VAL A 97 11.30 1.86 12.36
C VAL A 97 10.25 2.71 11.68
N ARG A 98 10.51 4.00 11.56
CA ARG A 98 9.65 4.91 10.78
C ARG A 98 9.97 4.75 9.31
N ALA A 99 8.96 4.91 8.47
CA ALA A 99 9.20 5.04 7.05
C ALA A 99 10.23 6.17 6.84
N PRO A 100 11.25 5.95 6.02
CA PRO A 100 12.24 6.99 5.72
C PRO A 100 11.60 8.33 5.32
N TYR A 101 10.36 8.27 4.94
CA TYR A 101 9.48 9.30 4.42
C TYR A 101 8.70 10.08 5.47
N ALA A 102 8.36 9.48 6.62
CA ALA A 102 7.50 10.09 7.62
C ALA A 102 8.10 11.34 8.29
N ALA A 103 9.42 11.43 8.32
CA ALA A 103 10.10 12.61 8.84
C ALA A 103 9.93 13.85 7.95
N ASN A 104 9.58 13.67 6.67
CA ASN A 104 9.47 14.73 5.68
C ASN A 104 8.02 15.11 5.30
N ILE A 105 7.03 14.22 5.55
CA ILE A 105 5.61 14.52 5.25
C ILE A 105 5.11 15.73 6.06
N ALA A 106 5.62 15.95 7.25
CA ALA A 106 5.23 17.11 8.08
C ALA A 106 5.81 18.44 7.57
N LEU A 107 6.80 18.44 6.67
CA LEU A 107 7.56 19.61 6.30
C LEU A 107 7.52 20.00 4.81
N THR A 108 7.09 19.12 3.89
CA THR A 108 7.13 19.45 2.46
C THR A 108 6.03 18.81 1.65
N PHE A 109 4.84 19.40 1.66
CA PHE A 109 3.83 19.15 0.62
C PHE A 109 4.24 19.66 -0.78
N THR A 110 5.46 20.12 -0.96
CA THR A 110 5.97 20.75 -2.19
C THR A 110 7.29 20.20 -2.69
N ALA A 111 7.88 19.20 -2.04
CA ALA A 111 9.09 18.58 -2.55
C ALA A 111 8.76 17.36 -3.41
N GLN A 112 9.34 17.28 -4.59
CA GLN A 112 9.37 16.08 -5.42
C GLN A 112 9.62 14.86 -4.52
N ASN A 113 8.83 13.80 -4.68
CA ASN A 113 9.01 12.59 -3.90
C ASN A 113 10.44 12.04 -4.13
N PRO A 114 11.36 12.11 -3.15
CA PRO A 114 12.76 11.74 -3.36
C PRO A 114 12.95 10.24 -3.61
N TYR A 115 11.89 9.44 -3.45
CA TYR A 115 11.91 8.01 -3.71
C TYR A 115 11.50 7.65 -5.14
N PHE A 116 10.89 8.55 -5.89
CA PHE A 116 10.63 8.29 -7.28
C PHE A 116 11.82 8.76 -8.12
N GLN A 117 12.41 7.81 -8.80
CA GLN A 117 13.51 8.08 -9.73
C GLN A 117 13.01 8.80 -11.00
N VAL A 118 11.72 8.63 -11.30
CA VAL A 118 11.07 9.18 -12.48
C VAL A 118 9.71 9.77 -12.09
N THR A 119 9.45 10.98 -12.60
CA THR A 119 8.14 11.64 -12.47
C THR A 119 7.65 12.09 -13.85
N GLY A 120 6.32 12.29 -13.96
CA GLY A 120 5.64 12.72 -15.18
C GLY A 120 4.76 13.96 -14.99
N GLU A 121 4.28 14.52 -16.09
CA GLU A 121 3.30 15.60 -16.11
C GLU A 121 1.90 15.07 -15.75
N LEU A 122 1.08 15.86 -15.07
CA LEU A 122 -0.32 15.52 -14.84
C LEU A 122 -1.15 15.86 -16.07
N TRP A 123 -1.69 14.83 -16.70
CA TRP A 123 -2.67 14.96 -17.79
C TRP A 123 -3.99 14.31 -17.40
N GLY A 124 -5.10 14.95 -17.77
CA GLY A 124 -6.43 14.39 -17.60
C GLY A 124 -6.68 13.21 -18.53
N TRP A 125 -7.52 12.26 -18.10
CA TRP A 125 -7.89 11.11 -18.93
C TRP A 125 -8.46 11.52 -20.28
N ASP A 126 -9.31 12.55 -20.32
CA ASP A 126 -9.91 13.07 -21.57
C ASP A 126 -8.86 13.64 -22.54
N GLU A 127 -7.72 14.08 -22.05
CA GLU A 127 -6.59 14.55 -22.85
C GLU A 127 -5.78 13.36 -23.35
N VAL A 128 -5.37 12.48 -22.44
CA VAL A 128 -4.60 11.26 -22.74
C VAL A 128 -5.30 10.38 -23.75
N LYS A 129 -6.63 10.20 -23.60
CA LYS A 129 -7.44 9.35 -24.47
C LYS A 129 -7.38 9.76 -25.95
N LYS A 130 -7.11 11.02 -26.24
CA LYS A 130 -6.99 11.53 -27.63
C LYS A 130 -5.65 11.20 -28.27
N GLU A 131 -4.64 10.97 -27.43
CA GLU A 131 -3.26 10.70 -27.85
C GLU A 131 -2.93 9.20 -27.90
N LEU A 132 -3.77 8.35 -27.28
CA LEU A 132 -3.58 6.90 -27.30
C LEU A 132 -4.26 6.32 -28.55
N ALA A 133 -3.50 5.52 -29.32
CA ALA A 133 -4.00 4.81 -30.49
C ALA A 133 -4.03 3.30 -30.24
N ALA A 134 -5.16 2.66 -30.53
CA ALA A 134 -5.30 1.20 -30.35
C ALA A 134 -4.29 0.43 -31.22
N GLY A 135 -3.61 -0.55 -30.64
CA GLY A 135 -2.55 -1.34 -31.24
C GLY A 135 -1.16 -0.71 -31.18
N GLU A 136 -1.04 0.55 -30.76
CA GLU A 136 0.26 1.22 -30.58
C GLU A 136 0.90 0.84 -29.23
N THR A 137 2.22 0.85 -29.22
CA THR A 137 3.04 0.47 -28.08
C THR A 137 3.55 1.69 -27.35
N TYR A 138 3.40 1.69 -26.02
CA TYR A 138 3.83 2.75 -25.12
C TYR A 138 4.81 2.21 -24.08
N ALA A 139 5.87 2.96 -23.80
CA ALA A 139 6.76 2.65 -22.70
C ALA A 139 6.11 3.08 -21.36
N ILE A 140 6.13 2.18 -20.39
CA ILE A 140 5.67 2.44 -19.02
C ILE A 140 6.85 2.25 -18.08
N THR A 141 7.15 3.27 -17.28
CA THR A 141 8.26 3.29 -16.34
C THR A 141 7.73 3.28 -14.91
N ASN A 142 8.20 2.36 -14.10
CA ASN A 142 7.92 2.33 -12.65
C ASN A 142 8.64 3.52 -11.98
N CYS A 143 7.87 4.39 -11.33
CA CYS A 143 8.42 5.59 -10.70
C CYS A 143 9.44 5.28 -9.60
N ALA A 144 9.24 4.19 -8.86
CA ALA A 144 10.10 3.83 -7.73
C ALA A 144 11.43 3.19 -8.16
N THR A 145 11.44 2.41 -9.23
CA THR A 145 12.63 1.64 -9.64
C THR A 145 13.33 2.22 -10.87
N GLY A 146 12.64 3.05 -11.67
CA GLY A 146 13.12 3.52 -12.96
C GLY A 146 13.15 2.44 -14.06
N GLU A 147 12.71 1.23 -13.77
CA GLU A 147 12.61 0.15 -14.77
C GLU A 147 11.41 0.39 -15.69
N SER A 148 11.56 -0.02 -16.95
CA SER A 148 10.51 0.17 -17.96
C SER A 148 10.08 -1.14 -18.59
N CYS A 149 8.83 -1.20 -19.00
CA CYS A 149 8.28 -2.25 -19.88
C CYS A 149 7.47 -1.60 -21.00
N HIS A 150 7.11 -2.39 -22.01
CA HIS A 150 6.35 -1.95 -23.16
C HIS A 150 4.95 -2.56 -23.14
N MET A 151 3.95 -1.71 -23.36
CA MET A 151 2.54 -2.11 -23.31
C MET A 151 1.83 -1.63 -24.56
N VAL A 152 0.98 -2.50 -25.12
CA VAL A 152 0.13 -2.18 -26.26
C VAL A 152 -1.21 -1.68 -25.75
N PHE A 153 -1.59 -0.47 -26.13
CA PHE A 153 -2.92 0.07 -25.83
C PHE A 153 -3.99 -0.69 -26.61
N GLN A 154 -5.02 -1.15 -25.94
CA GLN A 154 -6.13 -1.89 -26.54
C GLN A 154 -7.34 -0.97 -26.71
N ASP A 155 -7.86 -0.49 -25.60
CA ASP A 155 -9.05 0.37 -25.53
C ASP A 155 -9.11 1.09 -24.17
N GLY A 156 -10.16 1.86 -23.94
CA GLY A 156 -10.43 2.47 -22.63
C GLY A 156 -11.56 3.49 -22.70
N GLU A 157 -12.59 3.27 -21.91
CA GLU A 157 -13.66 4.26 -21.70
C GLU A 157 -13.36 5.15 -20.50
N ASN A 158 -13.09 4.54 -19.37
CA ASN A 158 -12.88 5.21 -18.08
C ASN A 158 -11.40 5.31 -17.67
N HIS A 159 -10.56 4.45 -18.19
CA HIS A 159 -9.09 4.40 -18.04
C HIS A 159 -8.52 3.53 -19.16
N ALA A 160 -7.21 3.52 -19.35
CA ALA A 160 -6.58 2.74 -20.42
C ALA A 160 -6.46 1.26 -20.06
N HIS A 161 -6.81 0.39 -21.02
CA HIS A 161 -6.51 -1.04 -20.99
C HIS A 161 -5.31 -1.32 -21.89
N MET A 162 -4.30 -1.97 -21.34
CA MET A 162 -3.07 -2.30 -22.07
C MET A 162 -2.67 -3.74 -21.83
N THR A 163 -2.00 -4.33 -22.82
CA THR A 163 -1.43 -5.67 -22.69
C THR A 163 0.08 -5.62 -22.86
N PRO A 164 0.87 -6.53 -22.25
CA PRO A 164 2.30 -6.58 -22.48
C PRO A 164 2.62 -6.73 -23.97
N ALA A 165 3.51 -5.90 -24.50
CA ALA A 165 3.95 -6.01 -25.89
C ALA A 165 4.70 -7.31 -26.14
N ASN A 166 5.46 -7.76 -25.13
CA ASN A 166 6.07 -9.08 -25.08
C ASN A 166 5.65 -9.79 -23.78
N ALA A 167 4.82 -10.81 -23.91
CA ALA A 167 4.28 -11.53 -22.74
C ALA A 167 5.37 -12.14 -21.84
N ALA A 168 6.50 -12.57 -22.40
CA ALA A 168 7.59 -13.15 -21.62
C ALA A 168 8.43 -12.09 -20.91
N ALA A 169 8.79 -10.99 -21.56
CA ALA A 169 9.65 -9.96 -20.99
C ALA A 169 8.84 -8.94 -20.19
N ASP A 170 7.86 -8.28 -20.82
CA ASP A 170 7.09 -7.22 -20.19
C ASP A 170 6.10 -7.76 -19.15
N GLY A 171 5.50 -8.93 -19.44
CA GLY A 171 4.61 -9.61 -18.48
C GLY A 171 5.35 -10.07 -17.21
N GLN A 172 6.61 -10.52 -17.34
CA GLN A 172 7.45 -10.83 -16.17
C GLN A 172 7.86 -9.56 -15.40
N MET A 173 8.13 -8.46 -16.11
CA MET A 173 8.42 -7.18 -15.46
C MET A 173 7.23 -6.70 -14.63
N LEU A 174 6.01 -6.78 -15.15
CA LEU A 174 4.80 -6.45 -14.41
C LEU A 174 4.62 -7.34 -13.17
N LYS A 175 4.87 -8.65 -13.28
CA LYS A 175 4.84 -9.57 -12.14
C LYS A 175 5.90 -9.24 -11.09
N LYS A 176 7.10 -8.84 -11.52
CA LYS A 176 8.16 -8.37 -10.63
C LYS A 176 7.73 -7.12 -9.85
N TRP A 177 7.07 -6.18 -10.50
CA TRP A 177 6.62 -4.93 -9.88
C TRP A 177 5.42 -5.11 -8.95
N LEU A 178 4.50 -6.00 -9.32
CA LEU A 178 3.18 -6.13 -8.69
C LEU A 178 3.00 -7.42 -7.89
N GLY A 179 3.92 -8.40 -8.05
CA GLY A 179 3.80 -9.73 -7.47
C GLY A 179 3.02 -10.72 -8.33
N GLU A 180 3.32 -12.01 -8.21
CA GLU A 180 2.83 -13.06 -9.13
C GLU A 180 1.32 -13.35 -9.07
N SER A 181 0.64 -12.95 -8.01
CA SER A 181 -0.75 -13.37 -7.79
C SER A 181 -1.71 -12.23 -7.42
N ASN A 182 -1.38 -10.96 -7.73
CA ASN A 182 -2.08 -9.89 -7.06
C ASN A 182 -2.70 -8.85 -7.99
N SER A 183 -3.94 -9.13 -8.43
CA SER A 183 -4.78 -8.18 -9.17
C SER A 183 -5.14 -6.90 -8.39
N TYR A 184 -4.73 -6.80 -7.12
CA TYR A 184 -5.05 -5.66 -6.25
C TYR A 184 -3.89 -4.68 -6.05
N TYR A 185 -2.67 -5.02 -6.46
CA TYR A 185 -1.54 -4.10 -6.34
C TYR A 185 -1.60 -3.02 -7.40
N LYS A 186 -1.37 -1.80 -6.95
CA LYS A 186 -1.29 -0.61 -7.76
C LYS A 186 0.04 0.07 -7.52
N ILE A 187 0.64 0.62 -8.56
CA ILE A 187 1.91 1.33 -8.48
C ILE A 187 1.84 2.65 -9.24
N ALA A 188 2.64 3.61 -8.81
CA ALA A 188 2.88 4.84 -9.54
C ALA A 188 3.79 4.56 -10.73
N VAL A 189 3.37 4.99 -11.91
CA VAL A 189 4.11 4.82 -13.17
C VAL A 189 4.08 6.11 -13.99
N VAL A 190 4.98 6.18 -14.96
CA VAL A 190 4.97 7.20 -16.01
C VAL A 190 4.76 6.49 -17.35
N VAL A 191 3.87 7.02 -18.16
CA VAL A 191 3.63 6.56 -19.54
C VAL A 191 4.27 7.56 -20.50
N GLU A 192 5.07 7.08 -21.44
CA GLU A 192 5.63 7.92 -22.50
C GLU A 192 4.62 8.04 -23.64
N ILE A 193 4.13 9.26 -23.88
CA ILE A 193 3.17 9.59 -24.95
C ILE A 193 3.81 10.68 -25.81
N GLY A 194 4.27 10.31 -27.01
CA GLY A 194 5.12 11.18 -27.83
C GLY A 194 6.42 11.55 -27.10
N GLU A 195 6.67 12.82 -26.96
CA GLU A 195 7.85 13.35 -26.22
C GLU A 195 7.56 13.60 -24.73
N LYS A 196 6.35 13.31 -24.28
CA LYS A 196 5.90 13.60 -22.92
C LYS A 196 5.92 12.39 -22.02
N ARG A 197 6.25 12.62 -20.77
CA ARG A 197 6.10 11.67 -19.66
C ARG A 197 4.86 12.04 -18.88
N VAL A 198 3.88 11.17 -18.88
CA VAL A 198 2.57 11.42 -18.26
C VAL A 198 2.42 10.56 -17.01
N ALA A 199 2.13 11.21 -15.91
CA ALA A 199 1.91 10.57 -14.61
C ALA A 199 0.68 9.68 -14.63
N ALA A 200 0.82 8.45 -14.16
CA ALA A 200 -0.24 7.45 -14.15
C ALA A 200 -0.10 6.50 -12.95
N SER A 201 -1.11 5.69 -12.78
CA SER A 201 -1.10 4.56 -11.86
C SER A 201 -1.47 3.29 -12.62
N LEU A 202 -0.82 2.17 -12.30
CA LEU A 202 -0.99 0.90 -12.99
C LEU A 202 -1.41 -0.20 -12.02
N GLN A 203 -2.39 -0.99 -12.44
CA GLN A 203 -2.82 -2.26 -11.85
C GLN A 203 -2.78 -3.33 -12.94
N TYR A 204 -2.44 -4.58 -12.60
CA TYR A 204 -2.37 -5.69 -13.55
C TYR A 204 -3.06 -6.93 -12.99
N ASP A 205 -3.95 -7.52 -13.76
CA ASP A 205 -4.74 -8.69 -13.38
C ASP A 205 -4.23 -10.03 -13.97
N ASN A 206 -2.97 -10.06 -14.42
CA ASN A 206 -2.30 -11.15 -15.15
C ASN A 206 -2.70 -11.32 -16.63
N ALA A 207 -3.59 -10.50 -17.12
CA ALA A 207 -3.98 -10.46 -18.54
C ALA A 207 -3.92 -9.02 -19.07
N THR A 208 -4.55 -8.09 -18.37
CA THR A 208 -4.70 -6.71 -18.76
C THR A 208 -4.10 -5.78 -17.69
N ALA A 209 -3.36 -4.79 -18.13
CA ALA A 209 -2.96 -3.66 -17.29
C ALA A 209 -4.01 -2.56 -17.40
N HIS A 210 -4.49 -2.13 -16.24
CA HIS A 210 -5.40 -1.01 -16.09
C HIS A 210 -4.56 0.20 -15.70
N VAL A 211 -4.46 1.18 -16.61
CA VAL A 211 -3.64 2.36 -16.44
C VAL A 211 -4.53 3.59 -16.25
N TYR A 212 -4.42 4.20 -15.08
CA TYR A 212 -5.23 5.34 -14.65
C TYR A 212 -4.41 6.62 -14.73
N PHE A 213 -5.02 7.65 -15.28
CA PHE A 213 -4.52 9.02 -15.34
C PHE A 213 -5.39 9.92 -14.46
N GLN A 214 -5.07 11.20 -14.37
CA GLN A 214 -5.89 12.12 -13.59
C GLN A 214 -7.34 12.14 -14.10
N GLY A 215 -8.31 11.96 -13.20
CA GLY A 215 -9.73 11.95 -13.53
C GLY A 215 -10.24 10.67 -14.18
N SER A 216 -9.39 9.62 -14.28
CA SER A 216 -9.87 8.29 -14.67
C SER A 216 -10.87 7.75 -13.65
N ALA A 217 -11.80 6.92 -14.12
CA ALA A 217 -12.78 6.25 -13.27
C ALA A 217 -12.63 4.73 -13.30
N SER A 218 -13.11 4.07 -12.26
CA SER A 218 -13.14 2.61 -12.20
C SER A 218 -14.32 2.06 -13.03
N HIS A 219 -14.25 0.78 -13.39
CA HIS A 219 -15.39 0.09 -14.03
C HIS A 219 -16.60 -0.03 -13.10
N VAL A 220 -16.38 -0.01 -11.80
CA VAL A 220 -17.45 -0.10 -10.82
C VAL A 220 -18.10 1.26 -10.66
N LEU A 221 -19.29 1.42 -11.23
CA LEU A 221 -20.12 2.62 -11.13
C LEU A 221 -19.52 3.91 -11.70
N GLY A 222 -18.44 3.86 -12.48
CA GLY A 222 -17.79 5.07 -13.01
C GLY A 222 -17.25 6.01 -11.93
N MET A 223 -16.95 5.49 -10.75
CA MET A 223 -16.45 6.28 -9.61
C MET A 223 -14.93 6.43 -9.66
N ALA A 224 -14.44 7.57 -9.20
CA ALA A 224 -13.01 7.77 -8.99
C ALA A 224 -12.46 6.75 -7.98
N ASP A 225 -11.30 6.17 -8.31
CA ASP A 225 -10.57 5.30 -7.39
C ASP A 225 -9.49 6.13 -6.67
N ARG A 226 -9.72 6.41 -5.39
CA ARG A 226 -8.84 7.27 -4.59
C ARG A 226 -7.41 6.76 -4.45
N GLU A 227 -7.21 5.45 -4.53
CA GLU A 227 -5.87 4.87 -4.48
C GLU A 227 -5.13 5.15 -5.78
N HIS A 228 -5.79 4.94 -6.93
CA HIS A 228 -5.23 5.34 -8.22
C HIS A 228 -4.95 6.84 -8.27
N ASP A 229 -5.90 7.69 -7.84
CA ASP A 229 -5.69 9.14 -7.82
C ASP A 229 -4.48 9.54 -6.99
N SER A 230 -4.31 8.95 -5.79
CA SER A 230 -3.14 9.21 -4.93
C SER A 230 -1.84 8.81 -5.63
N LEU A 231 -1.81 7.67 -6.31
CA LEU A 231 -0.62 7.20 -7.03
C LEU A 231 -0.30 8.05 -8.26
N VAL A 232 -1.32 8.56 -8.95
CA VAL A 232 -1.15 9.52 -10.07
C VAL A 232 -0.52 10.82 -9.56
N GLN A 233 -0.99 11.35 -8.41
CA GLN A 233 -0.37 12.54 -7.81
C GLN A 233 1.08 12.29 -7.41
N GLN A 234 1.38 11.12 -6.82
CA GLN A 234 2.74 10.73 -6.48
C GLN A 234 3.62 10.60 -7.73
N ALA A 235 3.11 10.00 -8.81
CA ALA A 235 3.82 9.90 -10.08
C ALA A 235 4.10 11.28 -10.72
N ALA A 236 3.32 12.30 -10.38
CA ALA A 236 3.56 13.68 -10.78
C ALA A 236 4.47 14.46 -9.82
N GLY A 237 4.99 13.81 -8.77
CA GLY A 237 5.84 14.46 -7.77
C GLY A 237 5.08 15.38 -6.81
N ARG A 238 3.81 15.09 -6.54
CA ARG A 238 2.91 15.91 -5.69
C ARG A 238 2.44 15.16 -4.45
#